data_d35258eb89e9023776e55d26dea4620b
#
_entry.id   d35258eb89e9023776e55d26dea4620b
#
_cell.length_a   1.000
_cell.length_b   1.000
_cell.length_c   1.000
_cell.angle_alpha   90.00
_cell.angle_beta   90.00
_cell.angle_gamma   90.00
#
_symmetry.space_group_name_H-M   'P 1'
#
loop_
_entity.id
_entity.type
_entity.pdbx_description
1 polymer ?
#
loop_
_entity_poly.entity_id
_entity_poly.type
_entity_poly.pdbx_seq_one_letter_code
_entity_poly.pdbx_strand_id
1 'polypeptide(L)' 'MTEEERQVTELLRKDSSYTTTMLAEMLGISRKTVSKRLKSLKDKGIIERVGSDRKGYWKLFL' A
#
# COMPACT_ATOMS: atom_id res chain seq x y z
N MET A 1 -14.21 2.55 0.41
CA MET A 1 -12.81 2.71 0.83
C MET A 1 -12.72 3.77 1.92
N THR A 2 -12.01 3.48 3.01
CA THR A 2 -11.85 4.46 4.08
C THR A 2 -10.85 5.54 3.69
N GLU A 3 -10.81 6.62 4.43
CA GLU A 3 -9.84 7.71 4.17
C GLU A 3 -8.41 7.21 4.32
N GLU A 4 -8.16 6.34 5.30
CA GLU A 4 -6.84 5.76 5.53
C GLU A 4 -6.40 4.89 4.36
N GLU A 5 -7.31 4.08 3.85
CA GLU A 5 -7.04 3.23 2.68
C GLU A 5 -6.79 4.10 1.44
N ARG A 6 -7.54 5.17 1.30
CA ARG A 6 -7.38 6.10 0.20
C ARG A 6 -6.02 6.78 0.22
N GLN A 7 -5.53 7.17 1.40
CA GLN A 7 -4.20 7.77 1.54
C GLN A 7 -3.11 6.83 1.03
N VAL A 8 -3.20 5.55 1.43
CA VAL A 8 -2.24 4.54 0.96
C VAL A 8 -2.34 4.38 -0.56
N THR A 9 -3.54 4.29 -1.09
CA THR A 9 -3.77 4.13 -2.52
C THR A 9 -3.19 5.31 -3.31
N GLU A 10 -3.39 6.53 -2.85
CA GLU A 10 -2.86 7.73 -3.51
C GLU A 10 -1.33 7.72 -3.57
N LEU A 11 -0.67 7.29 -2.50
CA LEU A 11 0.78 7.18 -2.49
C LEU A 11 1.27 6.12 -3.47
N LEU A 12 0.58 4.98 -3.53
CA LEU A 12 0.94 3.90 -4.46
C LEU A 12 0.69 4.30 -5.93
N ARG A 13 -0.24 5.20 -6.17
CA ARG A 13 -0.45 5.73 -7.52
C ARG A 13 0.70 6.62 -7.96
N LYS A 14 1.32 7.32 -7.02
CA LYS A 14 2.49 8.15 -7.31
C LYS A 14 3.72 7.31 -7.58
N ASP A 15 3.92 6.26 -6.77
CA ASP A 15 5.06 5.36 -6.93
C ASP A 15 4.67 3.99 -6.39
N SER A 16 4.40 3.05 -7.28
CA SER A 16 3.97 1.70 -6.92
C SER A 16 5.09 0.86 -6.29
N SER A 17 6.32 1.37 -6.25
CA SER A 17 7.44 0.68 -5.63
C SER A 17 7.63 1.01 -4.14
N TYR A 18 6.80 1.87 -3.57
CA TYR A 18 6.89 2.21 -2.15
C TYR A 18 6.77 0.97 -1.28
N THR A 19 7.68 0.86 -0.31
CA THR A 19 7.68 -0.24 0.66
C THR A 19 6.78 0.12 1.84
N THR A 20 6.46 -0.89 2.67
CA THR A 20 5.70 -0.69 3.89
C THR A 20 6.38 0.34 4.80
N THR A 21 7.72 0.26 4.91
CA THR A 21 8.49 1.21 5.73
C THR A 21 8.35 2.63 5.21
N MET A 22 8.46 2.82 3.89
CA MET A 22 8.33 4.14 3.28
C MET A 22 6.93 4.72 3.50
N LEU A 23 5.90 3.90 3.30
CA LEU A 23 4.52 4.33 3.52
C LEU A 23 4.28 4.72 4.98
N ALA A 24 4.83 3.93 5.92
CA ALA A 24 4.69 4.22 7.34
C ALA A 24 5.32 5.57 7.69
N GLU A 25 6.50 5.85 7.17
CA GLU A 25 7.18 7.13 7.40
C GLU A 25 6.41 8.30 6.80
N MET A 26 5.91 8.15 5.58
CA MET A 26 5.17 9.22 4.92
C MET A 26 3.83 9.52 5.58
N LEU A 27 3.18 8.50 6.12
CA LEU A 27 1.88 8.65 6.77
C LEU A 27 2.00 8.93 8.28
N GLY A 28 3.21 8.79 8.85
CA GLY A 28 3.42 9.01 10.27
C GLY A 28 2.76 7.97 11.15
N ILE A 29 2.69 6.72 10.69
CA ILE A 29 2.06 5.60 11.40
C ILE A 29 3.01 4.42 11.43
N SER A 30 2.67 3.38 12.23
CA SER A 30 3.52 2.19 12.34
C SER A 30 3.44 1.33 11.08
N ARG A 31 4.50 0.55 10.84
CA ARG A 31 4.52 -0.41 9.74
C ARG A 31 3.41 -1.46 9.88
N LYS A 32 3.13 -1.86 11.11
CA LYS A 32 2.05 -2.80 11.40
C LYS A 32 0.70 -2.28 10.91
N THR A 33 0.44 -1.00 11.16
CA THR A 33 -0.79 -0.35 10.71
C THR A 33 -0.86 -0.29 9.19
N VAL A 34 0.26 0.05 8.52
CA VAL A 34 0.33 0.06 7.06
C VAL A 34 0.06 -1.33 6.51
N SER A 35 0.67 -2.37 7.10
CA SER A 35 0.46 -3.75 6.66
C SER A 35 -1.00 -4.15 6.74
N LYS A 36 -1.70 -3.74 7.79
CA LYS A 36 -3.14 -4.00 7.94
C LYS A 36 -3.94 -3.34 6.83
N ARG A 37 -3.61 -2.10 6.51
CA ARG A 37 -4.30 -1.35 5.44
C ARG A 37 -4.04 -1.95 4.07
N LEU A 38 -2.79 -2.35 3.81
CA LEU A 38 -2.43 -3.01 2.56
C LEU A 38 -3.18 -4.35 2.41
N LYS A 39 -3.25 -5.11 3.49
CA LYS A 39 -3.99 -6.38 3.48
C LYS A 39 -5.47 -6.16 3.20
N SER A 40 -6.06 -5.14 3.82
CA SER A 40 -7.46 -4.80 3.60
C SER A 40 -7.72 -4.43 2.13
N LEU A 41 -6.88 -3.60 1.55
CA LEU A 41 -6.98 -3.22 0.14
C LEU A 41 -6.81 -4.43 -0.79
N LYS A 42 -5.88 -5.30 -0.46
CA LYS A 42 -5.62 -6.53 -1.19
C LYS A 42 -6.83 -7.47 -1.14
N ASP A 43 -7.41 -7.64 0.05
CA ASP A 43 -8.59 -8.47 0.25
C ASP A 43 -9.80 -7.94 -0.52
N LYS A 44 -9.89 -6.63 -0.69
CA LYS A 44 -10.95 -5.99 -1.48
C LYS A 44 -10.70 -6.02 -2.98
N GLY A 45 -9.53 -6.51 -3.40
CA GLY A 45 -9.17 -6.55 -4.81
C GLY A 45 -8.81 -5.19 -5.40
N ILE A 46 -8.47 -4.22 -4.57
CA ILE A 46 -8.10 -2.88 -5.02
C ILE A 46 -6.64 -2.82 -5.43
N ILE A 47 -5.79 -3.60 -4.75
CA ILE A 47 -4.36 -3.69 -5.05
C ILE A 47 -3.92 -5.15 -5.11
N GLU A 48 -2.81 -5.38 -5.79
CA GLU A 48 -2.19 -6.70 -5.86
C GLU A 48 -0.69 -6.55 -5.83
N ARG A 49 -0.01 -7.41 -5.05
CA ARG A 49 1.45 -7.43 -5.01
C ARG A 49 1.99 -8.25 -6.18
N VAL A 50 2.86 -7.64 -6.97
CA VAL A 50 3.49 -8.30 -8.12
C VAL A 50 4.98 -8.38 -7.88
N GLY A 51 5.55 -9.57 -8.05
CA GLY A 51 6.97 -9.79 -7.87
C GLY A 51 7.35 -10.11 -6.42
N SER A 52 8.65 -9.99 -6.12
CA SER A 52 9.16 -10.26 -4.78
C SER A 52 9.03 -9.05 -3.86
N ASP A 53 9.24 -9.26 -2.55
CA ASP A 53 9.20 -8.18 -1.57
C ASP A 53 10.23 -7.09 -1.85
N ARG A 54 11.36 -7.44 -2.46
CA ARG A 54 12.44 -6.49 -2.73
C ARG A 54 12.36 -5.83 -4.09
N LYS A 55 11.89 -6.57 -5.10
CA LYS A 55 11.84 -6.10 -6.48
C LYS A 55 10.44 -5.98 -7.02
N GLY A 56 9.43 -6.21 -6.19
CA GLY A 56 8.06 -6.16 -6.61
C GLY A 56 7.48 -4.74 -6.58
N TYR A 57 6.26 -4.64 -7.01
CA TYR A 57 5.51 -3.39 -6.97
C TYR A 57 4.05 -3.68 -6.70
N TRP A 58 3.29 -2.64 -6.41
CA TRP A 58 1.85 -2.76 -6.17
C TRP A 58 1.09 -2.41 -7.43
N LYS A 59 0.27 -3.34 -7.91
CA LYS A 59 -0.63 -3.10 -9.03
C LYS A 59 -1.95 -2.60 -8.48
N LEU A 60 -2.45 -1.52 -9.05
CA LEU A 60 -3.70 -0.89 -8.63
C LEU A 60 -4.80 -1.17 -9.65
N PHE A 61 -5.99 -1.49 -9.14
CA PHE A 61 -7.16 -1.80 -9.97
C PHE A 61 -8.23 -0.72 -9.86
N LEU A 62 -7.80 0.52 -9.73
CA LEU A 62 -8.72 1.65 -9.65
C LEU A 62 -8.86 2.33 -11.01
#